data_f261735c655690d40eae17f04998f6ac
#
_entry.id   f261735c655690d40eae17f04998f6ac
#
_cell.length_a   1.000
_cell.length_b   1.000
_cell.length_c   1.000
_cell.angle_alpha   90.00
_cell.angle_beta   90.00
_cell.angle_gamma   90.00
#
_symmetry.space_group_name_H-M   'P 1'
#
loop_
_entity.id
_entity.type
_entity.pdbx_description
1 polymer ?
#
loop_
_entity_poly.entity_id
_entity_poly.type
_entity_poly.pdbx_seq_one_letter_code
_entity_poly.pdbx_strand_id
1 'polypeptide(L)'
;MMKKSLTYADAGVDLDAANIFIKAIKPLVKKTHRPGVISDIGGFGGFFALHNTSGYERPVLVASTDGVGTKLKIAFMMDKHDTIGIDLVAMSVNDIAVQGAEPLFFLDYISTGKLIPKKAEAIVAGIVEGCKQAECALIGGETAEMPDIYHEDEYDLAGFVVGIADNNKIVDGAEIGVGHKVIGIASSGLHSNCLLYTSDAADEEDSVDLGGRRII
;
A
#
# COMPACT_ATOMS: atom_id res chain seq x y z
N MET A 1 35.59 25.60 -23.19
CA MET A 1 34.22 25.55 -22.70
C MET A 1 34.19 24.56 -21.52
N MET A 2 34.01 25.07 -20.32
CA MET A 2 33.77 24.19 -19.15
C MET A 2 32.45 23.45 -19.36
N LYS A 3 32.46 22.11 -19.33
CA LYS A 3 31.23 21.32 -19.31
C LYS A 3 30.50 21.67 -18.03
N LYS A 4 29.29 22.24 -18.11
CA LYS A 4 28.42 22.44 -16.99
C LYS A 4 28.16 21.05 -16.35
N SER A 5 28.46 20.89 -15.08
CA SER A 5 28.17 19.65 -14.37
C SER A 5 26.66 19.51 -14.28
N LEU A 6 26.12 18.39 -14.74
CA LEU A 6 24.72 18.07 -14.59
C LEU A 6 24.42 17.87 -13.11
N THR A 7 23.31 18.45 -12.65
CA THR A 7 22.79 18.31 -11.28
C THR A 7 21.54 17.43 -11.27
N TYR A 8 21.13 16.95 -10.11
CA TYR A 8 19.85 16.25 -9.94
C TYR A 8 18.67 17.12 -10.38
N ALA A 9 18.70 18.42 -10.10
CA ALA A 9 17.67 19.37 -10.55
C ALA A 9 17.60 19.48 -12.07
N ASP A 10 18.74 19.42 -12.78
CA ASP A 10 18.76 19.38 -14.25
C ASP A 10 18.15 18.08 -14.81
N ALA A 11 18.05 17.03 -14.01
CA ALA A 11 17.41 15.74 -14.33
C ALA A 11 15.96 15.65 -13.84
N GLY A 12 15.39 16.73 -13.29
CA GLY A 12 14.01 16.78 -12.81
C GLY A 12 13.79 16.25 -11.39
N VAL A 13 14.87 16.04 -10.61
CA VAL A 13 14.79 15.54 -9.22
C VAL A 13 15.07 16.68 -8.24
N ASP A 14 14.08 17.00 -7.39
CA ASP A 14 14.18 18.07 -6.37
C ASP A 14 14.54 17.49 -4.99
N LEU A 15 15.83 17.55 -4.64
CA LEU A 15 16.33 17.06 -3.36
C LEU A 15 15.80 17.87 -2.15
N ASP A 16 15.50 19.16 -2.34
CA ASP A 16 14.95 19.99 -1.25
C ASP A 16 13.48 19.61 -0.99
N ALA A 17 12.70 19.39 -2.02
CA ALA A 17 11.34 18.86 -1.90
C ALA A 17 11.34 17.49 -1.22
N ALA A 18 12.25 16.60 -1.58
CA ALA A 18 12.39 15.29 -0.93
C ALA A 18 12.72 15.42 0.57
N ASN A 19 13.63 16.31 0.94
CA ASN A 19 13.97 16.56 2.34
C ASN A 19 12.80 17.15 3.15
N ILE A 20 12.03 18.06 2.57
CA ILE A 20 10.81 18.61 3.18
C ILE A 20 9.79 17.50 3.42
N PHE A 21 9.54 16.68 2.40
CA PHE A 21 8.62 15.56 2.47
C PHE A 21 9.01 14.57 3.59
N ILE A 22 10.26 14.09 3.61
CA ILE A 22 10.73 13.15 4.64
C ILE A 22 10.58 13.73 6.06
N LYS A 23 10.86 15.03 6.25
CA LYS A 23 10.63 15.68 7.55
C LYS A 23 9.16 15.69 7.95
N ALA A 24 8.26 15.94 7.02
CA ALA A 24 6.83 15.99 7.28
C ALA A 24 6.26 14.61 7.65
N ILE A 25 6.68 13.55 6.98
CA ILE A 25 6.13 12.20 7.20
C ILE A 25 6.70 11.47 8.42
N LYS A 26 7.91 11.78 8.88
CA LYS A 26 8.51 11.14 10.07
C LYS A 26 7.59 11.06 11.28
N PRO A 27 6.96 12.16 11.74
CA PRO A 27 6.04 12.11 12.88
C PRO A 27 4.75 11.33 12.58
N LEU A 28 4.33 11.24 11.32
CA LEU A 28 3.15 10.47 10.91
C LEU A 28 3.47 8.98 11.01
N VAL A 29 4.55 8.54 10.40
CA VAL A 29 5.00 7.14 10.39
C VAL A 29 5.20 6.60 11.81
N LYS A 30 5.75 7.40 12.72
CA LYS A 30 5.89 7.02 14.14
C LYS A 30 4.59 6.64 14.83
N LYS A 31 3.44 7.12 14.36
CA LYS A 31 2.12 6.74 14.91
C LYS A 31 1.73 5.29 14.62
N THR A 32 2.41 4.64 13.68
CA THR A 32 2.19 3.22 13.34
C THR A 32 3.17 2.29 14.06
N HIS A 33 4.18 2.83 14.78
CA HIS A 33 5.19 2.01 15.42
C HIS A 33 4.57 1.07 16.45
N ARG A 34 5.00 -0.18 16.39
CA ARG A 34 4.62 -1.26 17.31
C ARG A 34 5.87 -1.98 17.80
N PRO A 35 5.78 -2.85 18.82
CA PRO A 35 6.89 -3.73 19.20
C PRO A 35 7.41 -4.50 17.99
N GLY A 36 8.73 -4.47 17.79
CA GLY A 36 9.38 -5.02 16.62
C GLY A 36 10.03 -3.97 15.72
N VAL A 37 9.50 -2.76 15.65
CA VAL A 37 10.13 -1.67 14.89
C VAL A 37 11.40 -1.21 15.61
N ILE A 38 12.57 -1.30 14.95
CA ILE A 38 13.87 -0.93 15.52
C ILE A 38 14.61 0.14 14.73
N SER A 39 13.99 0.70 13.68
CA SER A 39 14.57 1.79 12.90
C SER A 39 13.55 2.90 12.64
N ASP A 40 14.04 4.12 12.47
CA ASP A 40 13.27 5.23 11.88
C ASP A 40 13.35 5.15 10.34
N ILE A 41 12.40 5.82 9.66
CA ILE A 41 12.43 5.99 8.20
C ILE A 41 13.53 6.96 7.74
N GLY A 42 13.98 6.79 6.50
CA GLY A 42 14.99 7.64 5.84
C GLY A 42 16.36 6.96 5.71
N GLY A 43 16.47 5.69 6.05
CA GLY A 43 17.60 4.82 5.70
C GLY A 43 17.29 3.98 4.45
N PHE A 44 18.24 3.13 4.04
CA PHE A 44 18.08 2.24 2.87
C PHE A 44 17.14 1.05 3.13
N GLY A 45 16.76 0.79 4.37
CA GLY A 45 15.87 -0.31 4.73
C GLY A 45 15.20 -0.09 6.08
N GLY A 46 14.01 -0.65 6.22
CA GLY A 46 13.30 -0.75 7.49
C GLY A 46 13.70 -2.03 8.23
N PHE A 47 13.83 -1.94 9.56
CA PHE A 47 14.16 -3.08 10.40
C PHE A 47 13.00 -3.44 11.30
N PHE A 48 12.63 -4.71 11.28
CA PHE A 48 11.59 -5.26 12.13
C PHE A 48 12.09 -6.52 12.84
N ALA A 49 12.07 -6.52 14.15
CA ALA A 49 12.49 -7.66 14.95
C ALA A 49 11.29 -8.58 15.26
N LEU A 50 11.44 -9.85 15.02
CA LEU A 50 10.47 -10.87 15.39
C LEU A 50 10.68 -11.25 16.87
N HIS A 51 10.25 -10.38 17.79
CA HIS A 51 10.52 -10.55 19.21
C HIS A 51 9.67 -11.60 19.89
N ASN A 52 8.48 -11.89 19.40
CA ASN A 52 7.56 -12.80 20.07
C ASN A 52 6.87 -13.74 19.08
N THR A 53 7.56 -14.81 18.78
CA THR A 53 7.00 -15.92 18.00
C THR A 53 6.47 -17.05 18.89
N SER A 54 6.41 -16.86 20.22
CA SER A 54 6.00 -17.91 21.17
C SER A 54 4.55 -18.38 21.01
N GLY A 55 3.71 -17.59 20.31
CA GLY A 55 2.34 -17.95 19.94
C GLY A 55 2.23 -18.82 18.68
N TYR A 56 3.36 -19.06 17.99
CA TYR A 56 3.41 -19.81 16.74
C TYR A 56 4.28 -21.06 16.93
N GLU A 57 3.76 -22.23 16.58
CA GLU A 57 4.53 -23.47 16.61
C GLU A 57 5.54 -23.54 15.46
N ARG A 58 5.10 -23.11 14.27
CA ARG A 58 5.89 -23.09 13.04
C ARG A 58 5.65 -21.78 12.30
N PRO A 59 6.28 -20.68 12.75
CA PRO A 59 6.04 -19.36 12.17
C PRO A 59 6.52 -19.30 10.71
N VAL A 60 5.69 -18.76 9.83
CA VAL A 60 5.99 -18.46 8.44
C VAL A 60 5.67 -17.01 8.14
N LEU A 61 6.48 -16.37 7.31
CA LEU A 61 6.18 -15.03 6.80
C LEU A 61 5.29 -15.15 5.56
N VAL A 62 4.26 -14.33 5.52
CA VAL A 62 3.35 -14.19 4.39
C VAL A 62 3.49 -12.78 3.85
N ALA A 63 3.67 -12.62 2.56
CA ALA A 63 3.84 -11.31 1.95
C ALA A 63 2.93 -11.16 0.72
N SER A 64 2.44 -9.95 0.50
CA SER A 64 1.71 -9.57 -0.70
C SER A 64 2.12 -8.17 -1.15
N THR A 65 1.91 -7.89 -2.43
CA THR A 65 2.05 -6.56 -3.01
C THR A 65 0.84 -6.28 -3.88
N ASP A 66 0.33 -5.05 -3.80
CA ASP A 66 -0.79 -4.60 -4.62
C ASP A 66 -0.66 -3.11 -4.94
N GLY A 67 -1.32 -2.65 -5.99
CA GLY A 67 -1.40 -1.25 -6.39
C GLY A 67 -2.84 -0.75 -6.28
N VAL A 68 -3.02 0.55 -6.10
CA VAL A 68 -4.36 1.16 -6.01
C VAL A 68 -5.11 1.08 -7.36
N GLY A 69 -4.38 1.18 -8.47
CA GLY A 69 -4.97 1.10 -9.80
C GLY A 69 -5.87 2.29 -10.15
N THR A 70 -6.96 2.03 -10.88
CA THR A 70 -7.78 3.09 -11.50
C THR A 70 -8.51 4.01 -10.52
N LYS A 71 -8.64 3.65 -9.24
CA LYS A 71 -9.17 4.54 -8.19
C LYS A 71 -8.36 5.84 -8.04
N LEU A 72 -7.07 5.83 -8.42
CA LEU A 72 -6.24 7.03 -8.46
C LEU A 72 -6.86 8.15 -9.28
N LYS A 73 -7.55 7.82 -10.38
CA LYS A 73 -8.22 8.85 -11.20
C LYS A 73 -9.30 9.60 -10.45
N ILE A 74 -10.00 8.94 -9.52
CA ILE A 74 -10.97 9.63 -8.64
C ILE A 74 -10.23 10.59 -7.71
N ALA A 75 -9.10 10.15 -7.12
CA ALA A 75 -8.29 11.01 -6.27
C ALA A 75 -7.81 12.26 -7.02
N PHE A 76 -7.38 12.11 -8.28
CA PHE A 76 -6.99 13.23 -9.15
C PHE A 76 -8.16 14.16 -9.47
N MET A 77 -9.30 13.61 -9.88
CA MET A 77 -10.49 14.39 -10.22
C MET A 77 -11.04 15.19 -9.04
N MET A 78 -10.93 14.65 -7.84
CA MET A 78 -11.41 15.28 -6.60
C MET A 78 -10.36 16.14 -5.91
N ASP A 79 -9.11 16.12 -6.37
CA ASP A 79 -7.94 16.67 -5.67
C ASP A 79 -7.88 16.24 -4.19
N LYS A 80 -8.23 14.96 -3.94
CA LYS A 80 -8.30 14.38 -2.60
C LYS A 80 -7.36 13.18 -2.48
N HIS A 81 -6.31 13.32 -1.69
CA HIS A 81 -5.19 12.39 -1.65
C HIS A 81 -4.97 11.73 -0.27
N ASP A 82 -5.69 12.19 0.75
CA ASP A 82 -5.52 11.75 2.16
C ASP A 82 -6.23 10.43 2.49
N THR A 83 -7.05 9.90 1.59
CA THR A 83 -7.78 8.64 1.79
C THR A 83 -7.28 7.49 0.93
N ILE A 84 -6.65 7.79 -0.21
CA ILE A 84 -6.22 6.77 -1.17
C ILE A 84 -5.17 5.80 -0.59
N GLY A 85 -4.39 6.28 0.38
CA GLY A 85 -3.42 5.44 1.11
C GLY A 85 -4.08 4.39 1.99
N ILE A 86 -5.32 4.63 2.47
CA ILE A 86 -6.09 3.63 3.22
C ILE A 86 -6.44 2.47 2.30
N ASP A 87 -6.88 2.77 1.07
CA ASP A 87 -7.17 1.77 0.04
C ASP A 87 -5.94 0.91 -0.26
N LEU A 88 -4.77 1.54 -0.45
CA LEU A 88 -3.52 0.84 -0.72
C LEU A 88 -3.18 -0.19 0.36
N VAL A 89 -3.26 0.23 1.63
CA VAL A 89 -2.98 -0.67 2.75
C VAL A 89 -4.02 -1.78 2.83
N ALA A 90 -5.30 -1.45 2.71
CA ALA A 90 -6.40 -2.41 2.79
C ALA A 90 -6.28 -3.51 1.72
N MET A 91 -5.95 -3.15 0.48
CA MET A 91 -5.80 -4.11 -0.62
C MET A 91 -4.67 -5.10 -0.34
N SER A 92 -3.50 -4.60 0.04
CA SER A 92 -2.34 -5.45 0.33
C SER A 92 -2.57 -6.31 1.58
N VAL A 93 -3.14 -5.73 2.65
CA VAL A 93 -3.36 -6.43 3.92
C VAL A 93 -4.44 -7.51 3.78
N ASN A 94 -5.51 -7.26 3.04
CA ASN A 94 -6.55 -8.24 2.81
C ASN A 94 -6.01 -9.52 2.15
N ASP A 95 -5.03 -9.40 1.28
CA ASP A 95 -4.40 -10.52 0.61
C ASP A 95 -3.73 -11.51 1.59
N ILE A 96 -3.10 -11.01 2.63
CA ILE A 96 -2.48 -11.87 3.65
C ILE A 96 -3.45 -12.26 4.75
N ALA A 97 -4.42 -11.41 5.07
CA ALA A 97 -5.43 -11.67 6.10
C ALA A 97 -6.34 -12.85 5.73
N VAL A 98 -6.72 -12.98 4.45
CA VAL A 98 -7.54 -14.12 3.97
C VAL A 98 -6.80 -15.46 4.09
N GLN A 99 -5.48 -15.43 4.24
CA GLN A 99 -4.65 -16.61 4.47
C GLN A 99 -4.40 -16.89 5.97
N GLY A 100 -4.99 -16.08 6.86
CA GLY A 100 -4.86 -16.22 8.31
C GLY A 100 -3.58 -15.59 8.87
N ALA A 101 -2.92 -14.70 8.12
CA ALA A 101 -1.71 -14.03 8.59
C ALA A 101 -2.03 -12.73 9.34
N GLU A 102 -1.31 -12.49 10.43
CA GLU A 102 -1.29 -11.21 11.16
C GLU A 102 -0.33 -10.25 10.46
N PRO A 103 -0.76 -9.05 10.05
CA PRO A 103 0.14 -8.06 9.45
C PRO A 103 1.20 -7.59 10.46
N LEU A 104 2.45 -7.49 10.05
CA LEU A 104 3.56 -7.00 10.86
C LEU A 104 3.99 -5.60 10.45
N PHE A 105 4.34 -5.44 9.18
CA PHE A 105 4.79 -4.17 8.65
C PHE A 105 4.43 -3.97 7.17
N PHE A 106 4.49 -2.73 6.76
CA PHE A 106 4.16 -2.25 5.44
C PHE A 106 5.29 -1.39 4.86
N LEU A 107 5.47 -1.46 3.55
CA LEU A 107 6.32 -0.58 2.76
C LEU A 107 5.48 0.00 1.63
N ASP A 108 5.67 1.28 1.31
CA ASP A 108 5.01 1.95 0.20
C ASP A 108 5.99 2.23 -0.95
N TYR A 109 5.44 2.33 -2.15
CA TYR A 109 6.11 2.87 -3.32
C TYR A 109 5.23 3.96 -3.91
N ILE A 110 5.78 5.17 -3.99
CA ILE A 110 5.13 6.33 -4.60
C ILE A 110 5.97 6.72 -5.82
N SER A 111 5.39 6.60 -7.02
CA SER A 111 5.99 7.15 -8.24
C SER A 111 5.17 8.34 -8.73
N THR A 112 5.84 9.41 -9.14
CA THR A 112 5.18 10.66 -9.51
C THR A 112 5.95 11.38 -10.61
N GLY A 113 5.27 12.16 -11.45
CA GLY A 113 5.93 13.02 -12.41
C GLY A 113 6.74 14.13 -11.74
N LYS A 114 6.23 14.66 -10.61
CA LYS A 114 6.89 15.67 -9.80
C LYS A 114 6.52 15.52 -8.34
N LEU A 115 7.50 15.56 -7.47
CA LEU A 115 7.27 15.50 -6.03
C LEU A 115 6.70 16.82 -5.51
N ILE A 116 5.41 16.78 -5.16
CA ILE A 116 4.72 17.87 -4.47
C ILE A 116 4.60 17.49 -2.99
N PRO A 117 5.43 18.07 -2.08
CA PRO A 117 5.54 17.58 -0.70
C PRO A 117 4.22 17.48 0.05
N LYS A 118 3.32 18.46 -0.09
CA LYS A 118 2.00 18.43 0.56
C LYS A 118 1.09 17.33 0.06
N LYS A 119 1.12 17.04 -1.25
CA LYS A 119 0.34 15.95 -1.85
C LYS A 119 0.87 14.60 -1.36
N ALA A 120 2.18 14.41 -1.41
CA ALA A 120 2.85 13.20 -0.93
C ALA A 120 2.62 12.99 0.59
N GLU A 121 2.68 14.06 1.40
CA GLU A 121 2.34 14.00 2.83
C GLU A 121 0.89 13.53 3.06
N ALA A 122 -0.07 14.02 2.27
CA ALA A 122 -1.46 13.58 2.38
C ALA A 122 -1.63 12.09 2.03
N ILE A 123 -0.95 11.61 0.97
CA ILE A 123 -0.95 10.20 0.60
C ILE A 123 -0.41 9.34 1.76
N VAL A 124 0.75 9.71 2.32
CA VAL A 124 1.35 8.98 3.45
C VAL A 124 0.48 9.06 4.70
N ALA A 125 -0.22 10.17 4.94
CA ALA A 125 -1.19 10.26 6.04
C ALA A 125 -2.30 9.20 5.89
N GLY A 126 -2.81 8.97 4.68
CA GLY A 126 -3.74 7.89 4.38
C GLY A 126 -3.13 6.51 4.61
N ILE A 127 -1.88 6.28 4.16
CA ILE A 127 -1.18 5.02 4.41
C ILE A 127 -1.01 4.76 5.91
N VAL A 128 -0.61 5.78 6.68
CA VAL A 128 -0.49 5.70 8.13
C VAL A 128 -1.83 5.34 8.79
N GLU A 129 -2.92 5.93 8.34
CA GLU A 129 -4.25 5.60 8.87
C GLU A 129 -4.64 4.16 8.54
N GLY A 130 -4.41 3.70 7.30
CA GLY A 130 -4.61 2.30 6.92
C GLY A 130 -3.75 1.34 7.75
N CYS A 131 -2.47 1.65 7.96
CA CYS A 131 -1.58 0.83 8.80
C CYS A 131 -2.03 0.76 10.25
N LYS A 132 -2.57 1.85 10.81
CA LYS A 132 -3.15 1.85 12.16
C LYS A 132 -4.38 0.95 12.25
N GLN A 133 -5.28 1.00 11.26
CA GLN A 133 -6.46 0.14 11.19
C GLN A 133 -6.08 -1.34 11.04
N ALA A 134 -5.02 -1.63 10.28
CA ALA A 134 -4.48 -2.97 10.08
C ALA A 134 -3.54 -3.44 11.20
N GLU A 135 -3.27 -2.60 12.20
CA GLU A 135 -2.33 -2.86 13.30
C GLU A 135 -0.92 -3.25 12.83
N CYS A 136 -0.49 -2.73 11.68
CA CYS A 136 0.86 -2.93 11.14
C CYS A 136 1.68 -1.64 11.16
N ALA A 137 3.00 -1.76 11.08
CA ALA A 137 3.91 -0.63 11.11
C ALA A 137 4.33 -0.23 9.69
N LEU A 138 4.21 1.03 9.33
CA LEU A 138 4.91 1.59 8.17
C LEU A 138 6.37 1.79 8.55
N ILE A 139 7.30 1.02 7.96
CA ILE A 139 8.71 1.03 8.34
C ILE A 139 9.65 1.59 7.28
N GLY A 140 9.13 1.91 6.11
CA GLY A 140 9.89 2.45 5.00
C GLY A 140 9.07 2.50 3.73
N GLY A 141 9.72 2.87 2.64
CA GLY A 141 9.14 2.95 1.32
C GLY A 141 10.10 3.60 0.34
N GLU A 142 9.62 3.87 -0.86
CA GLU A 142 10.37 4.53 -1.92
C GLU A 142 9.50 5.63 -2.55
N THR A 143 10.13 6.76 -2.87
CA THR A 143 9.49 7.85 -3.60
C THR A 143 10.34 8.19 -4.80
N ALA A 144 9.81 7.93 -6.00
CA ALA A 144 10.52 8.13 -7.26
C ALA A 144 9.89 9.26 -8.06
N GLU A 145 10.68 10.28 -8.40
CA GLU A 145 10.31 11.26 -9.42
C GLU A 145 10.66 10.69 -10.79
N MET A 146 9.64 10.56 -11.65
CA MET A 146 9.77 10.02 -13.00
C MET A 146 9.11 10.96 -14.01
N PRO A 147 9.75 12.13 -14.29
CA PRO A 147 9.28 13.05 -15.31
C PRO A 147 9.22 12.32 -16.66
N ASP A 148 8.30 12.72 -17.52
CA ASP A 148 8.02 12.11 -18.83
C ASP A 148 7.35 10.71 -18.78
N ILE A 149 7.30 10.03 -17.64
CA ILE A 149 6.52 8.80 -17.45
C ILE A 149 5.14 9.13 -16.86
N TYR A 150 5.11 10.02 -15.87
CA TYR A 150 3.88 10.56 -15.28
C TYR A 150 3.77 12.05 -15.56
N HIS A 151 2.54 12.56 -15.68
CA HIS A 151 2.32 14.00 -15.68
C HIS A 151 2.68 14.59 -14.31
N GLU A 152 2.97 15.91 -14.25
CA GLU A 152 3.45 16.57 -13.03
C GLU A 152 2.52 16.42 -11.83
N ASP A 153 1.23 16.26 -12.05
CA ASP A 153 0.17 16.14 -11.04
C ASP A 153 -0.27 14.68 -10.80
N GLU A 154 0.22 13.74 -11.58
CA GLU A 154 -0.12 12.33 -11.49
C GLU A 154 0.92 11.55 -10.65
N TYR A 155 0.45 10.45 -10.07
CA TYR A 155 1.27 9.49 -9.34
C TYR A 155 0.68 8.09 -9.44
N ASP A 156 1.50 7.09 -9.13
CA ASP A 156 1.07 5.72 -8.92
C ASP A 156 1.51 5.25 -7.53
N LEU A 157 0.76 4.31 -6.97
CA LEU A 157 0.97 3.78 -5.63
C LEU A 157 0.98 2.27 -5.67
N ALA A 158 2.01 1.70 -5.07
CA ALA A 158 2.08 0.27 -4.76
C ALA A 158 2.41 0.07 -3.28
N GLY A 159 1.88 -1.00 -2.70
CA GLY A 159 2.12 -1.39 -1.32
C GLY A 159 2.74 -2.78 -1.26
N PHE A 160 3.52 -3.00 -0.23
CA PHE A 160 4.11 -4.28 0.10
C PHE A 160 3.90 -4.55 1.59
N VAL A 161 3.19 -5.62 1.92
CA VAL A 161 2.92 -6.04 3.29
C VAL A 161 3.64 -7.33 3.62
N VAL A 162 4.13 -7.43 4.85
CA VAL A 162 4.62 -8.68 5.41
C VAL A 162 3.85 -8.97 6.70
N GLY A 163 3.34 -10.16 6.80
CA GLY A 163 2.67 -10.70 7.98
C GLY A 163 3.28 -12.03 8.43
N ILE A 164 2.74 -12.56 9.49
CA ILE A 164 3.15 -13.84 10.08
C ILE A 164 1.93 -14.75 10.26
N ALA A 165 2.10 -16.02 9.98
CA ALA A 165 1.11 -17.06 10.26
C ALA A 165 1.77 -18.27 10.90
N ASP A 166 0.99 -19.12 11.55
CA ASP A 166 1.44 -20.47 11.89
C ASP A 166 1.24 -21.38 10.67
N ASN A 167 2.28 -22.08 10.23
CA ASN A 167 2.20 -22.98 9.08
C ASN A 167 1.04 -23.99 9.17
N ASN A 168 0.69 -24.39 10.39
CA ASN A 168 -0.41 -25.33 10.64
C ASN A 168 -1.79 -24.69 10.60
N LYS A 169 -1.88 -23.34 10.50
CA LYS A 169 -3.12 -22.56 10.51
C LYS A 169 -3.32 -21.71 9.26
N ILE A 170 -2.52 -21.94 8.23
CA ILE A 170 -2.69 -21.24 6.95
C ILE A 170 -4.04 -21.61 6.36
N VAL A 171 -4.81 -20.60 5.96
CA VAL A 171 -6.10 -20.75 5.28
C VAL A 171 -5.85 -20.77 3.78
N ASP A 172 -5.94 -21.94 3.18
CA ASP A 172 -5.71 -22.16 1.74
C ASP A 172 -6.97 -22.64 0.97
N GLY A 173 -8.08 -22.78 1.71
CA GLY A 173 -9.34 -23.28 1.16
C GLY A 173 -9.46 -24.81 1.10
N ALA A 174 -8.43 -25.58 1.47
CA ALA A 174 -8.46 -27.05 1.39
C ALA A 174 -9.54 -27.68 2.31
N GLU A 175 -9.84 -27.03 3.41
CA GLU A 175 -10.85 -27.47 4.38
C GLU A 175 -12.29 -27.09 3.99
N ILE A 176 -12.49 -26.34 2.88
CA ILE A 176 -13.83 -25.94 2.45
C ILE A 176 -14.56 -27.15 1.88
N GLY A 177 -15.75 -27.47 2.43
CA GLY A 177 -16.52 -28.61 2.05
C GLY A 177 -18.04 -28.39 2.05
N VAL A 178 -18.76 -29.40 1.61
CA VAL A 178 -20.24 -29.38 1.60
C VAL A 178 -20.77 -29.21 3.02
N GLY A 179 -21.66 -28.25 3.21
CA GLY A 179 -22.25 -27.91 4.51
C GLY A 179 -21.64 -26.65 5.17
N HIS A 180 -20.53 -26.13 4.64
CA HIS A 180 -20.01 -24.84 5.04
C HIS A 180 -20.94 -23.71 4.61
N LYS A 181 -20.97 -22.65 5.40
CA LYS A 181 -21.82 -21.48 5.13
C LYS A 181 -20.99 -20.38 4.47
N VAL A 182 -21.55 -19.76 3.45
CA VAL A 182 -21.02 -18.54 2.84
C VAL A 182 -21.59 -17.36 3.64
N ILE A 183 -20.72 -16.48 4.12
CA ILE A 183 -21.09 -15.28 4.87
C ILE A 183 -20.76 -14.07 3.98
N GLY A 184 -21.76 -13.24 3.72
CA GLY A 184 -21.58 -11.94 3.06
C GLY A 184 -21.42 -10.85 4.09
N ILE A 185 -20.45 -9.96 3.86
CA ILE A 185 -20.24 -8.73 4.64
C ILE A 185 -20.73 -7.57 3.78
N ALA A 186 -21.63 -6.74 4.33
CA ALA A 186 -22.12 -5.57 3.60
C ALA A 186 -20.98 -4.57 3.34
N SER A 187 -20.90 -4.08 2.11
CA SER A 187 -19.96 -3.02 1.76
C SER A 187 -20.45 -1.67 2.30
N SER A 188 -19.52 -0.83 2.73
CA SER A 188 -19.80 0.57 3.12
C SER A 188 -19.85 1.54 1.94
N GLY A 189 -19.50 1.09 0.75
CA GLY A 189 -19.45 1.88 -0.47
C GLY A 189 -18.89 1.09 -1.65
N LEU A 190 -18.57 1.79 -2.74
CA LEU A 190 -17.94 1.19 -3.90
C LEU A 190 -16.45 0.97 -3.64
N HIS A 191 -16.01 -0.28 -3.65
CA HIS A 191 -14.61 -0.69 -3.47
C HIS A 191 -14.06 -1.35 -4.73
N SER A 192 -14.37 -0.78 -5.90
CA SER A 192 -13.98 -1.33 -7.19
C SER A 192 -12.51 -1.07 -7.48
N ASN A 193 -11.78 -2.08 -7.92
CA ASN A 193 -10.42 -1.96 -8.41
C ASN A 193 -10.40 -1.91 -9.95
N CYS A 194 -10.33 -3.04 -10.63
CA CYS A 194 -10.24 -3.08 -12.10
C CYS A 194 -11.50 -2.56 -12.82
N LEU A 195 -12.67 -2.63 -12.20
CA LEU A 195 -13.96 -2.38 -12.81
C LEU A 195 -14.50 -0.95 -12.64
N LEU A 196 -13.68 -0.02 -12.21
CA LEU A 196 -14.11 1.36 -11.91
C LEU A 196 -14.80 2.05 -13.11
N TYR A 197 -14.32 1.80 -14.32
CA TYR A 197 -14.88 2.39 -15.55
C TYR A 197 -16.06 1.63 -16.13
N THR A 198 -16.26 0.40 -15.72
CA THR A 198 -17.31 -0.50 -16.22
C THR A 198 -18.42 -0.68 -15.21
N SER A 199 -18.28 -0.15 -14.00
CA SER A 199 -19.31 -0.18 -12.96
C SER A 199 -20.36 0.88 -13.20
N ASP A 200 -21.05 0.81 -14.33
CA ASP A 200 -22.41 1.33 -14.36
C ASP A 200 -23.31 0.21 -13.82
N ALA A 201 -23.80 0.41 -12.62
CA ALA A 201 -24.59 -0.60 -11.89
C ALA A 201 -25.88 -1.04 -12.60
N ALA A 202 -26.23 -0.39 -13.72
CA ALA A 202 -27.39 -0.73 -14.53
C ALA A 202 -27.07 -1.71 -15.66
N ASP A 203 -25.80 -1.85 -16.08
CA ASP A 203 -25.41 -2.65 -17.25
C ASP A 203 -24.72 -3.97 -16.91
N GLU A 204 -24.56 -4.30 -15.62
CA GLU A 204 -23.68 -5.38 -15.16
C GLU A 204 -24.36 -6.73 -14.95
N GLU A 205 -25.50 -6.99 -15.56
CA GLU A 205 -26.13 -8.32 -15.44
C GLU A 205 -25.29 -9.46 -16.05
N ASP A 206 -24.35 -9.16 -16.96
CA ASP A 206 -23.66 -10.19 -17.74
C ASP A 206 -22.12 -10.25 -17.53
N SER A 207 -21.50 -9.38 -16.72
CA SER A 207 -20.04 -9.24 -16.71
C SER A 207 -19.35 -9.53 -15.39
N VAL A 208 -20.04 -10.04 -14.39
CA VAL A 208 -19.36 -10.54 -13.19
C VAL A 208 -18.74 -11.90 -13.50
N ASP A 209 -17.56 -11.90 -14.08
CA ASP A 209 -16.69 -13.07 -14.04
C ASP A 209 -16.31 -13.33 -12.58
N LEU A 210 -17.08 -14.23 -11.93
CA LEU A 210 -16.84 -14.70 -10.56
C LEU A 210 -15.52 -15.48 -10.43
N GLY A 211 -14.77 -15.59 -11.52
CA GLY A 211 -13.49 -16.23 -11.60
C GLY A 211 -12.36 -15.25 -11.86
N GLY A 212 -12.33 -14.09 -11.22
CA GLY A 212 -11.26 -13.11 -11.36
C GLY A 212 -9.90 -13.81 -11.35
N ARG A 213 -9.39 -14.12 -12.55
CA ARG A 213 -8.07 -14.70 -12.70
C ARG A 213 -7.09 -13.61 -12.35
N ARG A 214 -6.43 -13.76 -11.22
CA ARG A 214 -5.15 -13.12 -11.02
C ARG A 214 -4.25 -13.48 -12.20
N ILE A 215 -3.91 -12.51 -13.02
CA ILE A 215 -2.79 -12.64 -13.94
C ILE A 215 -1.56 -12.38 -13.08
N ILE A 216 -0.86 -13.46 -12.78
CA ILE A 216 0.50 -13.38 -12.24
C ILE A 216 1.44 -13.12 -13.42
#